data_63b993b88b51ed821dd75408b6b8a7f9
#
_entry.id   63b993b88b51ed821dd75408b6b8a7f9
#
_cell.length_a   1.000
_cell.length_b   1.000
_cell.length_c   1.000
_cell.angle_alpha   90.00
_cell.angle_beta   90.00
_cell.angle_gamma   90.00
#
_symmetry.space_group_name_H-M   'P 1'
#
loop_
_entity.id
_entity.type
_entity.pdbx_description
1 polymer ?
#
loop_
_entity_poly.entity_id
_entity_poly.type
_entity_poly.pdbx_seq_one_letter_code
_entity_poly.pdbx_strand_id
1 'polypeptide(L)'
;MKFQEFFENTKTAFFNAKETFHSLAKNNIDFCEWQEIYDIEQMEFLLNALIRDKTLSGIFGEKIDEDEPKNRISAMRIIFEEQQKKLEKVPKIREIAEKLDFPMSRVLFKMEQAGVEICPNIFAKMSENFAGEIAKLESEIFQIAGREFNVASPLQLSKILFEDLALPTKGIKKSKNGFSTGQKELDKLREFSPIIEKIERFREFSKLKNTYVDALPKLADKNNRIHSTFAQDITTTGRLSSSNPNLQNIPIRSDLGRKIREGFVAKDGNLLVSADYSQFELRLAAVLSGDETLVETFEKGLDIHAKTASEVFNIPLEEVSKDQRRVAKIINFSVLYGVGAHNLSGTIGVGFYEAKKYIEEYFNAHKPIQDFMDKTLEKAKNEGYVETFFGRRRPTPDINSSNYMIREMAKRAAQNMPIQGTEADLMKRAMLVVDKKITQVGLGEQILQIHDSILIETPEENADKVAEILKNVMENIAPELPVKLKVEVSVGKNWLTL
;
A
#
# COMPACT_ATOMS: atom_id res chain seq x y z
N MET A 1 37.97 -9.75 22.62
CA MET A 1 37.11 -9.77 21.42
C MET A 1 36.26 -8.53 21.49
N LYS A 2 36.40 -7.61 20.54
CA LYS A 2 35.53 -6.42 20.50
C LYS A 2 34.10 -6.90 20.23
N PHE A 3 33.12 -6.24 20.81
CA PHE A 3 31.70 -6.59 20.66
C PHE A 3 31.31 -6.75 19.18
N GLN A 4 31.89 -5.95 18.33
CA GLN A 4 31.72 -5.95 16.87
C GLN A 4 32.23 -7.24 16.20
N GLU A 5 33.46 -7.71 16.52
CA GLU A 5 34.04 -8.95 15.97
C GLU A 5 33.23 -10.23 16.29
N PHE A 6 32.46 -10.19 17.39
CA PHE A 6 31.57 -11.29 17.75
C PHE A 6 30.38 -11.41 16.79
N PHE A 7 29.77 -10.31 16.38
CA PHE A 7 28.60 -10.32 15.53
C PHE A 7 28.90 -10.48 14.04
N GLU A 8 30.12 -10.14 13.59
CA GLU A 8 30.55 -10.29 12.20
C GLU A 8 30.60 -11.75 11.73
N ASN A 9 30.79 -12.69 12.66
CA ASN A 9 31.00 -14.12 12.36
C ASN A 9 29.96 -15.05 13.00
N THR A 10 28.89 -14.51 13.55
CA THR A 10 27.83 -15.30 14.23
C THR A 10 26.44 -15.00 13.70
N LYS A 11 25.65 -16.07 13.51
CA LYS A 11 24.21 -15.93 13.27
C LYS A 11 23.54 -15.46 14.56
N THR A 12 22.94 -14.28 14.52
CA THR A 12 22.37 -13.65 15.70
C THR A 12 20.85 -13.61 15.61
N ALA A 13 20.17 -14.11 16.65
CA ALA A 13 18.73 -14.02 16.77
C ALA A 13 18.33 -12.77 17.57
N PHE A 14 17.41 -12.01 17.01
CA PHE A 14 16.77 -10.83 17.60
C PHE A 14 15.30 -11.10 17.86
N PHE A 15 14.73 -10.43 18.84
CA PHE A 15 13.27 -10.42 18.96
C PHE A 15 12.62 -9.48 17.93
N ASN A 16 13.17 -8.30 17.75
CA ASN A 16 12.82 -7.34 16.71
C ASN A 16 14.11 -6.70 16.21
N ALA A 17 14.60 -7.13 15.06
CA ALA A 17 15.90 -6.73 14.55
C ALA A 17 15.95 -5.23 14.24
N LYS A 18 14.93 -4.67 13.61
CA LYS A 18 14.89 -3.26 13.21
C LYS A 18 14.92 -2.33 14.43
N GLU A 19 14.12 -2.60 15.46
CA GLU A 19 14.14 -1.84 16.72
C GLU A 19 15.48 -1.95 17.44
N THR A 20 16.10 -3.12 17.36
CA THR A 20 17.45 -3.32 17.87
C THR A 20 18.46 -2.44 17.12
N PHE A 21 18.37 -2.32 15.79
CA PHE A 21 19.23 -1.45 15.01
C PHE A 21 19.09 0.02 15.40
N HIS A 22 17.85 0.50 15.62
CA HIS A 22 17.62 1.85 16.15
C HIS A 22 18.27 2.07 17.50
N SER A 23 18.15 1.10 18.39
CA SER A 23 18.77 1.15 19.73
C SER A 23 20.31 1.17 19.67
N LEU A 24 20.90 0.36 18.80
CA LEU A 24 22.35 0.31 18.58
C LEU A 24 22.86 1.63 17.98
N ALA A 25 22.21 2.14 16.95
CA ALA A 25 22.57 3.41 16.33
C ALA A 25 22.51 4.58 17.32
N LYS A 26 21.46 4.62 18.17
CA LYS A 26 21.32 5.62 19.22
C LYS A 26 22.49 5.59 20.24
N ASN A 27 23.11 4.44 20.43
CA ASN A 27 24.24 4.24 21.30
C ASN A 27 25.60 4.28 20.56
N ASN A 28 25.62 4.70 19.29
CA ASN A 28 26.81 4.76 18.43
C ASN A 28 27.53 3.40 18.27
N ILE A 29 26.75 2.29 18.25
CA ILE A 29 27.24 0.95 18.01
C ILE A 29 27.03 0.62 16.54
N ASP A 30 28.11 0.38 15.80
CA ASP A 30 28.03 -0.03 14.40
C ASP A 30 27.65 -1.52 14.28
N PHE A 31 26.73 -1.80 13.36
CA PHE A 31 26.21 -3.15 13.08
C PHE A 31 26.05 -3.41 11.56
N CYS A 32 26.57 -2.52 10.71
CA CYS A 32 26.38 -2.59 9.25
C CYS A 32 26.94 -3.88 8.63
N GLU A 33 27.91 -4.52 9.24
CA GLU A 33 28.59 -5.73 8.76
C GLU A 33 28.01 -7.06 9.29
N TRP A 34 26.95 -7.00 10.12
CA TRP A 34 26.32 -8.23 10.63
C TRP A 34 25.62 -9.00 9.49
N GLN A 35 26.14 -10.15 9.14
CA GLN A 35 25.76 -10.84 7.90
C GLN A 35 24.51 -11.70 8.05
N GLU A 36 24.33 -12.41 9.16
CA GLU A 36 23.22 -13.33 9.35
C GLU A 36 22.32 -12.92 10.52
N ILE A 37 21.17 -12.38 10.18
CA ILE A 37 20.11 -11.97 11.11
C ILE A 37 19.04 -13.04 11.14
N TYR A 38 18.54 -13.37 12.33
CA TYR A 38 17.30 -14.09 12.53
C TYR A 38 16.37 -13.23 13.38
N ASP A 39 15.19 -12.87 12.86
CA ASP A 39 14.20 -12.06 13.57
C ASP A 39 13.04 -12.95 14.00
N ILE A 40 12.89 -13.15 15.31
CA ILE A 40 11.91 -14.06 15.92
C ILE A 40 10.48 -13.54 15.69
N GLU A 41 10.26 -12.23 15.85
CA GLU A 41 8.94 -11.60 15.63
C GLU A 41 8.53 -11.72 14.18
N GLN A 42 9.41 -11.36 13.25
CA GLN A 42 9.16 -11.45 11.82
C GLN A 42 8.94 -12.89 11.36
N MET A 43 9.68 -13.85 11.93
CA MET A 43 9.50 -15.27 11.64
C MET A 43 8.13 -15.76 12.11
N GLU A 44 7.68 -15.38 13.30
CA GLU A 44 6.35 -15.79 13.77
C GLU A 44 5.25 -15.23 12.88
N PHE A 45 5.39 -13.98 12.41
CA PHE A 45 4.47 -13.40 11.44
C PHE A 45 4.48 -14.14 10.10
N LEU A 46 5.63 -14.59 9.61
CA LEU A 46 5.72 -15.41 8.40
C LEU A 46 5.06 -16.79 8.55
N LEU A 47 5.17 -17.38 9.73
CA LEU A 47 4.50 -18.66 10.06
C LEU A 47 2.99 -18.50 10.24
N ASN A 48 2.56 -17.33 10.76
CA ASN A 48 1.16 -16.99 10.99
C ASN A 48 0.88 -15.50 10.79
N ALA A 49 0.59 -15.09 9.56
CA ALA A 49 0.29 -13.70 9.20
C ALA A 49 -0.97 -13.10 9.86
N LEU A 50 -1.73 -13.88 10.64
CA LEU A 50 -2.91 -13.44 11.39
C LEU A 50 -2.64 -13.28 12.89
N ILE A 51 -1.41 -13.46 13.33
CA ILE A 51 -1.03 -13.25 14.74
C ILE A 51 -1.38 -11.81 15.18
N ARG A 52 -2.05 -11.68 16.32
CA ARG A 52 -2.47 -10.37 16.85
C ARG A 52 -1.53 -9.84 17.91
N ASP A 53 -1.16 -10.72 18.85
CA ASP A 53 -0.20 -10.38 19.90
C ASP A 53 1.19 -10.84 19.49
N LYS A 54 2.01 -9.87 19.07
CA LYS A 54 3.37 -10.07 18.61
C LYS A 54 4.42 -9.75 19.67
N THR A 55 3.99 -9.46 20.89
CA THR A 55 4.92 -9.32 22.02
C THR A 55 5.63 -10.64 22.31
N LEU A 56 6.77 -10.59 22.96
CA LEU A 56 7.49 -11.80 23.35
C LEU A 56 6.61 -12.74 24.19
N SER A 57 5.88 -12.20 25.14
CA SER A 57 4.90 -12.94 25.96
C SER A 57 3.76 -13.52 25.13
N GLY A 58 3.24 -12.77 24.14
CA GLY A 58 2.18 -13.22 23.24
C GLY A 58 2.61 -14.37 22.34
N ILE A 59 3.82 -14.32 21.79
CA ILE A 59 4.40 -15.38 20.96
C ILE A 59 4.77 -16.61 21.81
N PHE A 60 5.30 -16.40 23.00
CA PHE A 60 5.64 -17.47 23.96
C PHE A 60 4.40 -18.19 24.49
N GLY A 61 3.26 -17.50 24.53
CA GLY A 61 1.97 -18.03 25.02
C GLY A 61 1.77 -17.93 26.52
N GLU A 62 2.74 -17.41 27.27
CA GLU A 62 2.68 -17.17 28.71
C GLU A 62 3.30 -15.81 29.05
N LYS A 63 2.87 -15.21 30.16
CA LYS A 63 3.42 -13.94 30.64
C LYS A 63 4.88 -14.12 31.07
N ILE A 64 5.76 -13.33 30.48
CA ILE A 64 7.20 -13.30 30.80
C ILE A 64 7.50 -11.98 31.50
N ASP A 65 8.34 -12.02 32.52
CA ASP A 65 9.00 -10.83 33.05
C ASP A 65 10.13 -10.43 32.08
N GLU A 66 9.81 -9.51 31.18
CA GLU A 66 10.74 -9.07 30.13
C GLU A 66 11.82 -8.10 30.62
N ASP A 67 11.68 -7.56 31.82
CA ASP A 67 12.69 -6.71 32.49
C ASP A 67 13.87 -7.56 33.02
N GLU A 68 13.65 -8.86 33.24
CA GLU A 68 14.70 -9.80 33.62
C GLU A 68 15.37 -10.42 32.37
N PRO A 69 16.62 -10.05 32.03
CA PRO A 69 17.28 -10.47 30.78
C PRO A 69 17.36 -12.00 30.61
N LYS A 70 17.49 -12.77 31.68
CA LYS A 70 17.57 -14.24 31.62
C LYS A 70 16.26 -14.83 31.14
N ASN A 71 15.12 -14.33 31.63
CA ASN A 71 13.80 -14.79 31.21
C ASN A 71 13.56 -14.48 29.73
N ARG A 72 13.90 -13.26 29.32
CA ARG A 72 13.80 -12.82 27.92
C ARG A 72 14.62 -13.70 26.99
N ILE A 73 15.90 -13.95 27.31
CA ILE A 73 16.80 -14.80 26.48
C ILE A 73 16.29 -16.25 26.45
N SER A 74 15.83 -16.79 27.59
CA SER A 74 15.29 -18.15 27.67
C SER A 74 14.05 -18.32 26.81
N ALA A 75 13.11 -17.39 26.85
CA ALA A 75 11.91 -17.40 26.01
C ALA A 75 12.27 -17.30 24.53
N MET A 76 13.12 -16.35 24.14
CA MET A 76 13.61 -16.22 22.77
C MET A 76 14.22 -17.51 22.25
N ARG A 77 15.03 -18.20 23.07
CA ARG A 77 15.63 -19.48 22.70
C ARG A 77 14.60 -20.56 22.44
N ILE A 78 13.61 -20.70 23.34
CA ILE A 78 12.54 -21.71 23.19
C ILE A 78 11.73 -21.43 21.92
N ILE A 79 11.31 -20.18 21.71
CA ILE A 79 10.58 -19.79 20.49
C ILE A 79 11.40 -20.11 19.25
N PHE A 80 12.67 -19.72 19.21
CA PHE A 80 13.57 -20.01 18.10
C PHE A 80 13.64 -21.52 17.79
N GLU A 81 13.84 -22.37 18.81
CA GLU A 81 13.90 -23.83 18.64
C GLU A 81 12.58 -24.40 18.09
N GLU A 82 11.43 -23.87 18.52
CA GLU A 82 10.12 -24.25 17.99
C GLU A 82 9.92 -23.78 16.54
N GLN A 83 10.32 -22.55 16.24
CA GLN A 83 10.26 -22.00 14.88
C GLN A 83 11.13 -22.84 13.93
N GLN A 84 12.35 -23.27 14.35
CA GLN A 84 13.18 -24.14 13.53
C GLN A 84 12.49 -25.47 13.17
N LYS A 85 11.80 -26.11 14.13
CA LYS A 85 11.00 -27.33 13.89
C LYS A 85 9.84 -27.08 12.93
N LYS A 86 9.14 -25.94 13.05
CA LYS A 86 8.05 -25.57 12.13
C LYS A 86 8.59 -25.36 10.70
N LEU A 87 9.77 -24.73 10.57
CA LEU A 87 10.41 -24.40 9.29
C LEU A 87 10.87 -25.65 8.49
N GLU A 88 11.14 -26.76 9.13
CA GLU A 88 11.42 -28.03 8.44
C GLU A 88 10.28 -28.45 7.51
N LYS A 89 9.02 -28.11 7.88
CA LYS A 89 7.80 -28.43 7.11
C LYS A 89 7.45 -27.40 6.05
N VAL A 90 8.07 -26.22 6.09
CA VAL A 90 7.76 -25.09 5.21
C VAL A 90 9.03 -24.41 4.68
N PRO A 91 9.85 -25.11 3.89
CA PRO A 91 11.18 -24.61 3.45
C PRO A 91 11.10 -23.30 2.67
N LYS A 92 10.03 -23.06 1.91
CA LYS A 92 9.83 -21.78 1.18
C LYS A 92 9.67 -20.59 2.13
N ILE A 93 9.06 -20.77 3.29
CA ILE A 93 8.94 -19.72 4.30
C ILE A 93 10.33 -19.37 4.87
N ARG A 94 11.17 -20.38 5.11
CA ARG A 94 12.58 -20.17 5.52
C ARG A 94 13.33 -19.33 4.47
N GLU A 95 13.17 -19.68 3.20
CA GLU A 95 13.83 -18.98 2.10
C GLU A 95 13.38 -17.50 2.01
N ILE A 96 12.09 -17.23 2.15
CA ILE A 96 11.54 -15.85 2.20
C ILE A 96 12.13 -15.09 3.38
N ALA A 97 12.16 -15.70 4.57
CA ALA A 97 12.73 -15.07 5.75
C ALA A 97 14.20 -14.68 5.55
N GLU A 98 15.02 -15.65 5.17
CA GLU A 98 16.48 -15.48 5.08
C GLU A 98 16.89 -14.60 3.89
N LYS A 99 16.18 -14.67 2.75
CA LYS A 99 16.54 -13.93 1.53
C LYS A 99 15.83 -12.58 1.38
N LEU A 100 14.67 -12.39 2.01
CA LEU A 100 13.87 -11.18 1.85
C LEU A 100 13.63 -10.45 3.18
N ASP A 101 12.87 -11.06 4.10
CA ASP A 101 12.31 -10.31 5.23
C ASP A 101 13.36 -9.94 6.30
N PHE A 102 14.29 -10.82 6.61
CA PHE A 102 15.34 -10.50 7.58
C PHE A 102 16.31 -9.42 7.07
N PRO A 103 16.86 -9.53 5.83
CA PRO A 103 17.71 -8.46 5.30
C PRO A 103 16.97 -7.13 5.13
N MET A 104 15.64 -7.17 4.86
CA MET A 104 14.81 -5.99 4.69
C MET A 104 14.79 -5.13 5.96
N SER A 105 14.87 -5.70 7.15
CA SER A 105 14.92 -4.95 8.42
C SER A 105 16.01 -3.88 8.42
N ARG A 106 17.17 -4.17 7.80
CA ARG A 106 18.29 -3.22 7.66
C ARG A 106 17.99 -2.11 6.64
N VAL A 107 17.37 -2.46 5.52
CA VAL A 107 16.98 -1.47 4.50
C VAL A 107 15.95 -0.50 5.09
N LEU A 108 14.94 -1.03 5.77
CA LEU A 108 13.91 -0.20 6.41
C LEU A 108 14.50 0.69 7.51
N PHE A 109 15.42 0.17 8.33
CA PHE A 109 16.15 0.98 9.30
C PHE A 109 16.86 2.17 8.63
N LYS A 110 17.60 1.95 7.53
CA LYS A 110 18.28 3.02 6.78
C LYS A 110 17.28 4.04 6.23
N MET A 111 16.17 3.59 5.64
CA MET A 111 15.10 4.47 5.14
C MET A 111 14.50 5.33 6.25
N GLU A 112 14.27 4.75 7.42
CA GLU A 112 13.77 5.46 8.59
C GLU A 112 14.79 6.47 9.13
N GLN A 113 16.08 6.16 9.09
CA GLN A 113 17.15 7.11 9.46
C GLN A 113 17.29 8.24 8.44
N ALA A 114 17.25 7.94 7.15
CA ALA A 114 17.32 8.95 6.10
C ALA A 114 16.14 9.93 6.17
N GLY A 115 14.93 9.42 6.31
CA GLY A 115 13.70 10.21 6.27
C GLY A 115 13.49 10.94 4.93
N VAL A 116 12.45 11.77 4.86
CA VAL A 116 12.11 12.55 3.67
C VAL A 116 12.09 14.02 4.01
N GLU A 117 12.82 14.85 3.26
CA GLU A 117 12.88 16.29 3.51
C GLU A 117 11.60 16.99 3.07
N ILE A 118 11.15 17.96 3.87
CA ILE A 118 10.01 18.81 3.55
C ILE A 118 10.43 20.29 3.55
N CYS A 119 9.69 21.08 2.78
CA CYS A 119 9.85 22.53 2.77
C CYS A 119 8.76 23.20 3.64
N PRO A 120 9.06 23.64 4.87
CA PRO A 120 8.06 24.24 5.76
C PRO A 120 7.36 25.47 5.17
N ASN A 121 8.05 26.25 4.35
CA ASN A 121 7.49 27.44 3.70
C ASN A 121 6.39 27.08 2.68
N ILE A 122 6.52 25.96 1.96
CA ILE A 122 5.50 25.50 1.04
C ILE A 122 4.26 25.08 1.83
N PHE A 123 4.44 24.33 2.92
CA PHE A 123 3.33 23.91 3.79
C PHE A 123 2.63 25.09 4.46
N ALA A 124 3.37 26.11 4.90
CA ALA A 124 2.81 27.34 5.49
C ALA A 124 1.91 28.07 4.49
N LYS A 125 2.38 28.28 3.25
CA LYS A 125 1.57 28.88 2.17
C LYS A 125 0.34 28.05 1.84
N MET A 126 0.47 26.71 1.79
CA MET A 126 -0.70 25.82 1.60
C MET A 126 -1.71 25.98 2.74
N SER A 127 -1.24 26.05 3.98
CA SER A 127 -2.10 26.20 5.16
C SER A 127 -2.91 27.50 5.10
N GLU A 128 -2.30 28.63 4.74
CA GLU A 128 -2.99 29.91 4.55
C GLU A 128 -4.02 29.83 3.42
N ASN A 129 -3.64 29.30 2.25
CA ASN A 129 -4.55 29.13 1.12
C ASN A 129 -5.74 28.25 1.46
N PHE A 130 -5.49 27.10 2.13
CA PHE A 130 -6.57 26.19 2.52
C PHE A 130 -7.49 26.83 3.58
N ALA A 131 -6.95 27.59 4.52
CA ALA A 131 -7.74 28.33 5.50
C ALA A 131 -8.67 29.34 4.83
N GLY A 132 -8.18 30.08 3.83
CA GLY A 132 -8.98 31.02 3.04
C GLY A 132 -10.11 30.34 2.27
N GLU A 133 -9.82 29.22 1.59
CA GLU A 133 -10.85 28.46 0.87
C GLU A 133 -11.88 27.83 1.82
N ILE A 134 -11.48 27.33 2.97
CA ILE A 134 -12.38 26.80 4.00
C ILE A 134 -13.32 27.90 4.49
N ALA A 135 -12.81 29.08 4.85
CA ALA A 135 -13.63 30.18 5.33
C ALA A 135 -14.63 30.67 4.27
N LYS A 136 -14.20 30.74 2.99
CA LYS A 136 -15.07 31.07 1.87
C LYS A 136 -16.19 30.04 1.70
N LEU A 137 -15.86 28.75 1.72
CA LEU A 137 -16.84 27.67 1.60
C LEU A 137 -17.81 27.65 2.78
N GLU A 138 -17.35 27.90 4.01
CA GLU A 138 -18.23 28.04 5.18
C GLU A 138 -19.24 29.17 5.00
N SER A 139 -18.78 30.36 4.57
CA SER A 139 -19.66 31.48 4.29
C SER A 139 -20.72 31.15 3.23
N GLU A 140 -20.31 30.52 2.13
CA GLU A 140 -21.21 30.09 1.07
C GLU A 140 -22.24 29.03 1.54
N ILE A 141 -21.80 28.08 2.39
CA ILE A 141 -22.66 27.07 3.00
C ILE A 141 -23.70 27.75 3.93
N PHE A 142 -23.27 28.69 4.76
CA PHE A 142 -24.17 29.43 5.67
C PHE A 142 -25.19 30.24 4.93
N GLN A 143 -24.83 30.90 3.82
CA GLN A 143 -25.77 31.62 2.96
C GLN A 143 -26.87 30.69 2.43
N ILE A 144 -26.53 29.47 1.99
CA ILE A 144 -27.52 28.52 1.48
C ILE A 144 -28.35 27.92 2.63
N ALA A 145 -27.73 27.65 3.78
CA ALA A 145 -28.38 27.09 4.96
C ALA A 145 -29.28 28.12 5.69
N GLY A 146 -29.08 29.42 5.43
CA GLY A 146 -29.80 30.53 6.10
C GLY A 146 -29.33 30.78 7.55
N ARG A 147 -28.32 30.09 8.03
CA ARG A 147 -27.74 30.26 9.38
C ARG A 147 -26.33 29.66 9.49
N GLU A 148 -25.61 30.11 10.51
CA GLU A 148 -24.32 29.53 10.89
C GLU A 148 -24.52 28.23 11.67
N PHE A 149 -23.60 27.28 11.46
CA PHE A 149 -23.52 26.00 12.16
C PHE A 149 -22.13 25.38 11.99
N ASN A 150 -21.80 24.35 12.79
CA ASN A 150 -20.55 23.64 12.59
C ASN A 150 -20.65 22.64 11.42
N VAL A 151 -20.10 23.02 10.25
CA VAL A 151 -20.11 22.22 9.00
C VAL A 151 -19.37 20.87 9.19
N ALA A 152 -18.39 20.82 10.09
CA ALA A 152 -17.66 19.59 10.42
C ALA A 152 -18.47 18.63 11.30
N SER A 153 -19.56 19.08 11.92
CA SER A 153 -20.41 18.25 12.77
C SER A 153 -21.43 17.45 11.94
N PRO A 154 -21.32 16.10 11.87
CA PRO A 154 -22.27 15.29 11.11
C PRO A 154 -23.73 15.46 11.60
N LEU A 155 -23.92 15.68 12.91
CA LEU A 155 -25.23 15.86 13.50
C LEU A 155 -25.89 17.18 13.07
N GLN A 156 -25.15 18.30 13.17
CA GLN A 156 -25.65 19.61 12.74
C GLN A 156 -25.89 19.65 11.23
N LEU A 157 -24.97 19.08 10.46
CA LEU A 157 -25.10 18.99 9.02
C LEU A 157 -26.32 18.14 8.61
N SER A 158 -26.58 17.01 9.27
CA SER A 158 -27.78 16.20 9.03
C SER A 158 -29.06 17.01 9.25
N LYS A 159 -29.11 17.81 10.32
CA LYS A 159 -30.26 18.70 10.60
C LYS A 159 -30.45 19.75 9.51
N ILE A 160 -29.40 20.44 9.10
CA ILE A 160 -29.45 21.40 8.01
C ILE A 160 -29.98 20.77 6.72
N LEU A 161 -29.39 19.62 6.31
CA LEU A 161 -29.75 19.04 5.01
C LEU A 161 -31.18 18.47 4.99
N PHE A 162 -31.62 17.79 6.05
CA PHE A 162 -32.85 17.02 6.03
C PHE A 162 -34.02 17.66 6.76
N GLU A 163 -33.77 18.58 7.70
CA GLU A 163 -34.83 19.31 8.41
C GLU A 163 -34.99 20.73 7.84
N ASP A 164 -33.90 21.52 7.79
CA ASP A 164 -33.99 22.93 7.40
C ASP A 164 -34.15 23.09 5.87
N LEU A 165 -33.35 22.35 5.07
CA LEU A 165 -33.42 22.38 3.60
C LEU A 165 -34.36 21.32 3.01
N ALA A 166 -34.92 20.44 3.85
CA ALA A 166 -35.88 19.40 3.47
C ALA A 166 -35.44 18.53 2.27
N LEU A 167 -34.15 18.22 2.13
CA LEU A 167 -33.65 17.38 1.04
C LEU A 167 -34.21 15.95 1.10
N PRO A 168 -34.36 15.26 -0.05
CA PRO A 168 -34.93 13.92 -0.11
C PRO A 168 -34.20 12.91 0.79
N THR A 169 -34.95 12.18 1.61
CA THR A 169 -34.39 11.15 2.51
C THR A 169 -34.53 9.74 1.96
N LYS A 170 -35.18 9.55 0.83
CA LYS A 170 -35.38 8.23 0.20
C LYS A 170 -34.04 7.63 -0.20
N GLY A 171 -33.74 6.44 0.33
CA GLY A 171 -32.47 5.75 0.05
C GLY A 171 -31.26 6.25 0.84
N ILE A 172 -31.44 7.21 1.76
CA ILE A 172 -30.39 7.70 2.65
C ILE A 172 -30.34 6.83 3.92
N LYS A 173 -29.17 6.37 4.29
CA LYS A 173 -28.96 5.55 5.49
C LYS A 173 -29.28 6.36 6.75
N LYS A 174 -30.13 5.81 7.62
CA LYS A 174 -30.47 6.41 8.92
C LYS A 174 -29.72 5.72 10.05
N SER A 175 -29.18 6.49 10.97
CA SER A 175 -28.54 6.03 12.22
C SER A 175 -29.36 6.47 13.44
N LYS A 176 -28.94 6.09 14.64
CA LYS A 176 -29.56 6.59 15.90
C LYS A 176 -29.51 8.12 16.03
N ASN A 177 -28.50 8.76 15.42
CA ASN A 177 -28.24 10.20 15.53
C ASN A 177 -28.72 10.99 14.30
N GLY A 178 -29.61 10.45 13.46
CA GLY A 178 -30.13 11.12 12.27
C GLY A 178 -29.71 10.45 10.96
N PHE A 179 -29.95 11.11 9.84
CA PHE A 179 -29.53 10.63 8.54
C PHE A 179 -28.03 10.78 8.34
N SER A 180 -27.44 9.80 7.66
CA SER A 180 -26.01 9.81 7.38
C SER A 180 -25.66 10.91 6.37
N THR A 181 -24.60 11.65 6.66
CA THR A 181 -24.00 12.65 5.77
C THR A 181 -22.66 12.16 5.21
N GLY A 182 -22.44 10.84 5.17
CA GLY A 182 -21.25 10.23 4.55
C GLY A 182 -21.21 10.46 3.03
N GLN A 183 -20.05 10.34 2.40
CA GLN A 183 -19.86 10.65 0.98
C GLN A 183 -20.88 9.95 0.08
N LYS A 184 -21.10 8.64 0.26
CA LYS A 184 -22.08 7.87 -0.53
C LYS A 184 -23.50 8.40 -0.45
N GLU A 185 -23.85 9.03 0.65
CA GLU A 185 -25.19 9.62 0.82
C GLU A 185 -25.24 11.04 0.23
N LEU A 186 -24.16 11.81 0.36
CA LEU A 186 -24.04 13.12 -0.29
C LEU A 186 -24.06 13.00 -1.82
N ASP A 187 -23.39 12.00 -2.39
CA ASP A 187 -23.39 11.72 -3.84
C ASP A 187 -24.81 11.60 -4.41
N LYS A 188 -25.75 11.03 -3.64
CA LYS A 188 -27.18 10.90 -4.05
C LYS A 188 -27.92 12.22 -4.01
N LEU A 189 -27.41 13.22 -3.33
CA LEU A 189 -28.06 14.53 -3.09
C LEU A 189 -27.50 15.64 -3.98
N ARG A 190 -26.47 15.40 -4.79
CA ARG A 190 -25.82 16.43 -5.60
C ARG A 190 -26.76 17.19 -6.53
N GLU A 191 -27.70 16.49 -7.15
CA GLU A 191 -28.67 17.10 -8.08
C GLU A 191 -29.73 17.94 -7.38
N PHE A 192 -29.92 17.79 -6.05
CA PHE A 192 -30.99 18.44 -5.31
C PHE A 192 -30.57 19.77 -4.67
N SER A 193 -29.28 20.02 -4.45
CA SER A 193 -28.83 21.28 -3.86
C SER A 193 -27.35 21.56 -4.10
N PRO A 194 -26.97 22.79 -4.47
CA PRO A 194 -25.57 23.18 -4.64
C PRO A 194 -24.75 23.16 -3.33
N ILE A 195 -25.42 23.09 -2.17
CA ILE A 195 -24.75 23.00 -0.87
C ILE A 195 -23.89 21.72 -0.78
N ILE A 196 -24.30 20.66 -1.46
CA ILE A 196 -23.62 19.35 -1.38
C ILE A 196 -22.19 19.44 -1.90
N GLU A 197 -22.00 20.01 -3.09
CA GLU A 197 -20.65 20.19 -3.66
C GLU A 197 -19.75 21.04 -2.76
N LYS A 198 -20.32 22.10 -2.15
CA LYS A 198 -19.58 22.97 -1.23
C LYS A 198 -19.16 22.23 0.05
N ILE A 199 -20.04 21.39 0.60
CA ILE A 199 -19.74 20.54 1.77
C ILE A 199 -18.64 19.52 1.43
N GLU A 200 -18.69 18.91 0.26
CA GLU A 200 -17.66 17.95 -0.18
C GLU A 200 -16.30 18.63 -0.30
N ARG A 201 -16.24 19.80 -0.94
CA ARG A 201 -15.01 20.60 -1.03
C ARG A 201 -14.51 21.07 0.32
N PHE A 202 -15.39 21.57 1.18
CA PHE A 202 -15.05 21.96 2.56
C PHE A 202 -14.40 20.80 3.32
N ARG A 203 -14.98 19.60 3.22
CA ARG A 203 -14.43 18.39 3.86
C ARG A 203 -13.10 17.99 3.28
N GLU A 204 -12.91 18.07 1.97
CA GLU A 204 -11.64 17.77 1.33
C GLU A 204 -10.54 18.72 1.84
N PHE A 205 -10.76 20.05 1.74
CA PHE A 205 -9.79 21.03 2.24
C PHE A 205 -9.50 20.85 3.72
N SER A 206 -10.52 20.69 4.56
CA SER A 206 -10.36 20.51 6.01
C SER A 206 -9.58 19.24 6.34
N LYS A 207 -9.87 18.13 5.67
CA LYS A 207 -9.15 16.86 5.86
C LYS A 207 -7.69 17.00 5.44
N LEU A 208 -7.42 17.55 4.25
CA LEU A 208 -6.05 17.70 3.74
C LEU A 208 -5.24 18.65 4.62
N LYS A 209 -5.85 19.78 5.04
CA LYS A 209 -5.21 20.74 5.93
C LYS A 209 -4.83 20.09 7.27
N ASN A 210 -5.80 19.50 7.95
CA ASN A 210 -5.59 18.96 9.30
C ASN A 210 -4.71 17.71 9.32
N THR A 211 -4.84 16.82 8.33
CA THR A 211 -4.14 15.53 8.33
C THR A 211 -2.71 15.63 7.80
N TYR A 212 -2.47 16.54 6.84
CA TYR A 212 -1.18 16.63 6.16
C TYR A 212 -0.54 18.01 6.29
N VAL A 213 -1.21 19.07 5.83
CA VAL A 213 -0.59 20.38 5.67
C VAL A 213 -0.13 20.97 7.01
N ASP A 214 -0.94 20.89 8.05
CA ASP A 214 -0.62 21.42 9.38
C ASP A 214 0.09 20.39 10.27
N ALA A 215 -0.09 19.09 9.99
CA ALA A 215 0.44 18.02 10.83
C ALA A 215 1.88 17.65 10.46
N LEU A 216 2.18 17.49 9.16
CA LEU A 216 3.48 17.01 8.71
C LEU A 216 4.66 17.91 9.14
N PRO A 217 4.59 19.25 9.04
CA PRO A 217 5.71 20.11 9.49
C PRO A 217 6.05 19.98 10.97
N LYS A 218 5.07 19.58 11.81
CA LYS A 218 5.29 19.40 13.27
C LYS A 218 6.03 18.11 13.59
N LEU A 219 6.10 17.17 12.65
CA LEU A 219 6.77 15.87 12.79
C LEU A 219 8.20 15.91 12.24
N ALA A 220 8.58 16.98 11.57
CA ALA A 220 9.92 17.15 11.02
C ALA A 220 10.96 17.35 12.12
N ASP A 221 12.13 16.78 11.90
CA ASP A 221 13.30 16.97 12.74
C ASP A 221 13.95 18.38 12.53
N LYS A 222 15.08 18.63 13.19
CA LYS A 222 15.84 19.88 13.06
C LYS A 222 16.38 20.16 11.65
N ASN A 223 16.44 19.15 10.80
CA ASN A 223 16.86 19.21 9.40
C ASN A 223 15.67 19.24 8.43
N ASN A 224 14.46 19.46 8.93
CA ASN A 224 13.19 19.39 8.19
C ASN A 224 12.91 18.02 7.57
N ARG A 225 13.40 16.93 8.15
CA ARG A 225 13.13 15.58 7.64
C ARG A 225 12.07 14.88 8.47
N ILE A 226 11.16 14.18 7.78
CA ILE A 226 10.12 13.34 8.37
C ILE A 226 10.60 11.90 8.33
N HIS A 227 10.60 11.25 9.49
CA HIS A 227 10.99 9.86 9.67
C HIS A 227 9.74 9.01 9.89
N SER A 228 9.25 8.36 8.80
CA SER A 228 8.14 7.42 8.89
C SER A 228 8.63 6.08 9.44
N THR A 229 7.75 5.35 10.11
CA THR A 229 8.02 3.97 10.53
C THR A 229 7.49 3.01 9.48
N PHE A 230 8.34 2.10 8.98
CA PHE A 230 7.96 1.04 8.03
C PHE A 230 7.89 -0.31 8.73
N ALA A 231 6.79 -1.04 8.55
CA ALA A 231 6.60 -2.37 9.15
C ALA A 231 6.33 -3.43 8.10
N GLN A 232 6.87 -4.65 8.32
CA GLN A 232 6.73 -5.81 7.44
C GLN A 232 5.65 -6.79 7.93
N ASP A 233 5.19 -6.63 9.14
CA ASP A 233 4.40 -7.57 9.94
C ASP A 233 2.96 -7.06 10.23
N ILE A 234 2.49 -6.10 9.44
CA ILE A 234 1.13 -5.53 9.56
C ILE A 234 0.21 -6.06 8.48
N THR A 235 0.67 -6.08 7.22
CA THR A 235 -0.17 -6.50 6.10
C THR A 235 -0.04 -7.99 5.87
N THR A 236 -1.17 -8.69 5.83
CA THR A 236 -1.19 -10.14 5.63
C THR A 236 -0.73 -10.60 4.23
N THR A 237 -0.54 -9.65 3.30
CA THR A 237 0.02 -9.88 1.97
C THR A 237 1.54 -9.76 1.93
N GLY A 238 2.20 -9.27 3.00
CA GLY A 238 3.63 -9.01 3.03
C GLY A 238 4.03 -7.63 2.47
N ARG A 239 3.07 -6.82 1.98
CA ARG A 239 3.33 -5.41 1.64
C ARG A 239 3.83 -4.65 2.87
N LEU A 240 4.72 -3.70 2.67
CA LEU A 240 5.13 -2.78 3.73
C LEU A 240 3.97 -1.88 4.13
N SER A 241 3.90 -1.54 5.39
CA SER A 241 3.03 -0.47 5.89
C SER A 241 3.87 0.70 6.39
N SER A 242 3.31 1.91 6.31
CA SER A 242 3.93 3.15 6.79
C SER A 242 3.06 3.77 7.87
N SER A 243 3.69 4.27 8.94
CA SER A 243 3.00 4.92 10.07
C SER A 243 3.89 5.99 10.69
N ASN A 244 3.30 6.89 11.47
CA ASN A 244 3.97 7.92 12.26
C ASN A 244 4.94 8.86 11.47
N PRO A 245 4.53 9.49 10.33
CA PRO A 245 3.22 9.47 9.69
C PRO A 245 3.10 8.39 8.59
N ASN A 246 1.87 8.08 8.16
CA ASN A 246 1.67 7.22 6.98
C ASN A 246 1.85 8.02 5.69
N LEU A 247 3.04 7.93 5.09
CA LEU A 247 3.37 8.60 3.84
C LEU A 247 2.83 7.88 2.60
N GLN A 248 2.45 6.60 2.72
CA GLN A 248 1.85 5.84 1.62
C GLN A 248 0.41 6.28 1.30
N ASN A 249 -0.24 7.02 2.22
CA ASN A 249 -1.62 7.48 2.06
C ASN A 249 -1.76 8.93 1.60
N ILE A 250 -0.67 9.59 1.19
CA ILE A 250 -0.74 10.96 0.65
C ILE A 250 -1.55 10.94 -0.65
N PRO A 251 -2.66 11.70 -0.74
CA PRO A 251 -3.59 11.59 -1.85
C PRO A 251 -2.96 11.92 -3.21
N ILE A 252 -3.34 11.15 -4.24
CA ILE A 252 -2.89 11.36 -5.63
C ILE A 252 -4.05 11.57 -6.60
N ARG A 253 -5.29 11.28 -6.17
CA ARG A 253 -6.46 11.27 -7.06
C ARG A 253 -7.02 12.67 -7.32
N SER A 254 -6.97 13.56 -6.33
CA SER A 254 -7.40 14.95 -6.49
C SER A 254 -6.21 15.86 -6.73
N ASP A 255 -6.44 16.95 -7.45
CA ASP A 255 -5.40 17.96 -7.71
C ASP A 255 -4.90 18.61 -6.42
N LEU A 256 -5.81 18.81 -5.45
CA LEU A 256 -5.47 19.33 -4.12
C LEU A 256 -4.58 18.36 -3.35
N GLY A 257 -4.91 17.06 -3.39
CA GLY A 257 -4.10 16.03 -2.76
C GLY A 257 -2.70 15.93 -3.37
N ARG A 258 -2.61 15.98 -4.71
CA ARG A 258 -1.32 15.98 -5.40
C ARG A 258 -0.43 17.17 -5.03
N LYS A 259 -1.00 18.37 -4.84
CA LYS A 259 -0.25 19.56 -4.43
C LYS A 259 0.52 19.38 -3.11
N ILE A 260 0.04 18.53 -2.19
CA ILE A 260 0.75 18.24 -0.94
C ILE A 260 2.15 17.68 -1.22
N ARG A 261 2.31 16.94 -2.32
CA ARG A 261 3.60 16.37 -2.72
C ARG A 261 4.64 17.41 -3.11
N GLU A 262 4.23 18.64 -3.47
CA GLU A 262 5.14 19.76 -3.72
C GLU A 262 5.99 20.11 -2.49
N GLY A 263 5.42 19.89 -1.30
CA GLY A 263 6.11 20.16 -0.03
C GLY A 263 7.21 19.16 0.33
N PHE A 264 7.27 18.00 -0.34
CA PHE A 264 8.34 17.01 -0.16
C PHE A 264 9.41 17.25 -1.21
N VAL A 265 10.60 17.63 -0.76
CA VAL A 265 11.68 18.11 -1.60
C VAL A 265 12.94 17.26 -1.44
N ALA A 266 13.83 17.31 -2.43
CA ALA A 266 15.19 16.85 -2.24
C ALA A 266 15.99 17.89 -1.46
N LYS A 267 16.98 17.45 -0.70
CA LYS A 267 17.99 18.32 -0.08
C LYS A 267 18.69 19.17 -1.14
N ASP A 268 19.15 20.36 -0.77
CA ASP A 268 19.93 21.21 -1.66
C ASP A 268 21.14 20.47 -2.25
N GLY A 269 21.28 20.53 -3.58
CA GLY A 269 22.29 19.79 -4.34
C GLY A 269 21.90 18.36 -4.70
N ASN A 270 20.72 17.90 -4.25
CA ASN A 270 20.18 16.57 -4.57
C ASN A 270 18.95 16.66 -5.49
N LEU A 271 18.59 15.51 -6.04
CA LEU A 271 17.35 15.25 -6.76
C LEU A 271 16.64 14.02 -6.18
N LEU A 272 15.34 13.96 -6.40
CA LEU A 272 14.54 12.76 -6.19
C LEU A 272 14.46 11.96 -7.48
N VAL A 273 14.67 10.65 -7.39
CA VAL A 273 14.49 9.70 -8.48
C VAL A 273 13.44 8.68 -8.04
N SER A 274 12.34 8.60 -8.80
CA SER A 274 11.27 7.63 -8.55
C SER A 274 11.21 6.62 -9.67
N ALA A 275 11.02 5.36 -9.34
CA ALA A 275 10.71 4.31 -10.32
C ALA A 275 9.46 3.55 -9.87
N ASP A 276 8.50 3.40 -10.78
CA ASP A 276 7.17 2.84 -10.54
C ASP A 276 6.87 1.72 -11.55
N TYR A 277 6.34 0.59 -11.09
CA TYR A 277 5.98 -0.51 -12.00
C TYR A 277 4.70 -0.20 -12.76
N SER A 278 4.76 -0.31 -14.08
CA SER A 278 3.60 -0.16 -14.95
C SER A 278 2.74 -1.43 -14.94
N GLN A 279 1.46 -1.29 -14.53
CA GLN A 279 0.44 -2.36 -14.51
C GLN A 279 0.92 -3.64 -13.81
N PHE A 280 1.60 -3.51 -12.68
CA PHE A 280 2.29 -4.61 -12.01
C PHE A 280 1.37 -5.78 -11.69
N GLU A 281 0.24 -5.53 -11.00
CA GLU A 281 -0.71 -6.58 -10.62
C GLU A 281 -1.31 -7.31 -11.83
N LEU A 282 -1.57 -6.59 -12.94
CA LEU A 282 -2.10 -7.22 -14.16
C LEU A 282 -1.06 -8.13 -14.84
N ARG A 283 0.21 -7.73 -14.83
CA ARG A 283 1.32 -8.58 -15.33
C ARG A 283 1.45 -9.84 -14.49
N LEU A 284 1.39 -9.70 -13.16
CA LEU A 284 1.43 -10.84 -12.24
C LEU A 284 0.21 -11.74 -12.38
N ALA A 285 -0.99 -11.16 -12.58
CA ALA A 285 -2.20 -11.95 -12.85
C ALA A 285 -2.08 -12.77 -14.13
N ALA A 286 -1.56 -12.19 -15.22
CA ALA A 286 -1.31 -12.90 -16.47
C ALA A 286 -0.36 -14.11 -16.27
N VAL A 287 0.74 -13.89 -15.54
CA VAL A 287 1.74 -14.93 -15.24
C VAL A 287 1.15 -16.03 -14.36
N LEU A 288 0.52 -15.66 -13.24
CA LEU A 288 0.04 -16.61 -12.24
C LEU A 288 -1.16 -17.44 -12.73
N SER A 289 -1.98 -16.86 -13.62
CA SER A 289 -3.08 -17.56 -14.26
C SER A 289 -2.67 -18.40 -15.48
N GLY A 290 -1.50 -18.08 -16.09
CA GLY A 290 -1.10 -18.65 -17.36
C GLY A 290 -1.96 -18.15 -18.54
N ASP A 291 -2.50 -16.94 -18.46
CA ASP A 291 -3.29 -16.34 -19.54
C ASP A 291 -2.36 -15.88 -20.69
N GLU A 292 -2.23 -16.72 -21.71
CA GLU A 292 -1.36 -16.47 -22.86
C GLU A 292 -1.74 -15.19 -23.62
N THR A 293 -3.03 -14.85 -23.69
CA THR A 293 -3.53 -13.64 -24.36
C THR A 293 -3.04 -12.38 -23.65
N LEU A 294 -3.08 -12.35 -22.32
CA LEU A 294 -2.55 -11.25 -21.53
C LEU A 294 -1.01 -11.18 -21.60
N VAL A 295 -0.34 -12.33 -21.50
CA VAL A 295 1.12 -12.44 -21.64
C VAL A 295 1.56 -11.85 -22.99
N GLU A 296 0.96 -12.31 -24.09
CA GLU A 296 1.26 -11.84 -25.44
C GLU A 296 0.98 -10.33 -25.61
N THR A 297 -0.12 -9.83 -25.01
CA THR A 297 -0.47 -8.41 -25.04
C THR A 297 0.62 -7.57 -24.38
N PHE A 298 1.16 -8.01 -23.24
CA PHE A 298 2.26 -7.34 -22.56
C PHE A 298 3.59 -7.43 -23.31
N GLU A 299 3.91 -8.58 -23.90
CA GLU A 299 5.13 -8.77 -24.69
C GLU A 299 5.17 -7.90 -25.94
N LYS A 300 4.02 -7.76 -26.61
CA LYS A 300 3.86 -6.88 -27.79
C LYS A 300 3.78 -5.39 -27.41
N GLY A 301 3.75 -5.05 -26.13
CA GLY A 301 3.64 -3.67 -25.64
C GLY A 301 2.30 -2.99 -25.98
N LEU A 302 1.24 -3.78 -26.19
CA LEU A 302 -0.09 -3.27 -26.48
C LEU A 302 -0.74 -2.68 -25.22
N ASP A 303 -1.71 -1.78 -25.44
CA ASP A 303 -2.51 -1.22 -24.36
C ASP A 303 -3.51 -2.24 -23.81
N ILE A 304 -3.19 -2.82 -22.65
CA ILE A 304 -4.01 -3.86 -22.01
C ILE A 304 -5.45 -3.40 -21.74
N HIS A 305 -5.65 -2.12 -21.42
CA HIS A 305 -7.00 -1.61 -21.14
C HIS A 305 -7.81 -1.40 -22.41
N ALA A 306 -7.15 -1.00 -23.51
CA ALA A 306 -7.78 -0.93 -24.82
C ALA A 306 -8.11 -2.34 -25.36
N LYS A 307 -7.20 -3.31 -25.17
CA LYS A 307 -7.42 -4.71 -25.55
C LYS A 307 -8.61 -5.30 -24.79
N THR A 308 -8.67 -5.15 -23.47
CA THR A 308 -9.82 -5.57 -22.65
C THR A 308 -11.11 -4.87 -23.07
N ALA A 309 -11.06 -3.59 -23.42
CA ALA A 309 -12.24 -2.88 -23.92
C ALA A 309 -12.77 -3.50 -25.23
N SER A 310 -11.87 -3.76 -26.19
CA SER A 310 -12.20 -4.44 -27.44
C SER A 310 -12.93 -5.77 -27.18
N GLU A 311 -12.46 -6.56 -26.23
CA GLU A 311 -13.01 -7.86 -25.88
C GLU A 311 -14.35 -7.75 -25.16
N VAL A 312 -14.44 -6.93 -24.10
CA VAL A 312 -15.67 -6.79 -23.29
C VAL A 312 -16.81 -6.12 -24.05
N PHE A 313 -16.49 -5.14 -24.92
CA PHE A 313 -17.50 -4.45 -25.73
C PHE A 313 -17.72 -5.09 -27.11
N ASN A 314 -16.91 -6.10 -27.47
CA ASN A 314 -16.94 -6.78 -28.76
C ASN A 314 -16.84 -5.79 -29.95
N ILE A 315 -15.81 -4.95 -29.92
CA ILE A 315 -15.50 -3.93 -30.95
C ILE A 315 -14.05 -4.05 -31.41
N PRO A 316 -13.71 -3.63 -32.64
CA PRO A 316 -12.31 -3.56 -33.07
C PRO A 316 -11.45 -2.69 -32.14
N LEU A 317 -10.17 -3.06 -31.97
CA LEU A 317 -9.26 -2.35 -31.08
C LEU A 317 -9.12 -0.85 -31.45
N GLU A 318 -9.14 -0.55 -32.74
CA GLU A 318 -9.00 0.78 -33.31
C GLU A 318 -10.22 1.68 -33.05
N GLU A 319 -11.38 1.08 -32.74
CA GLU A 319 -12.64 1.78 -32.47
C GLU A 319 -12.87 2.02 -30.98
N VAL A 320 -11.95 1.56 -30.10
CA VAL A 320 -12.08 1.72 -28.66
C VAL A 320 -11.99 3.19 -28.27
N SER A 321 -13.08 3.73 -27.72
CA SER A 321 -13.12 5.10 -27.21
C SER A 321 -12.37 5.24 -25.88
N LYS A 322 -12.02 6.50 -25.52
CA LYS A 322 -11.38 6.81 -24.23
C LYS A 322 -12.23 6.38 -23.04
N ASP A 323 -13.56 6.52 -23.15
CA ASP A 323 -14.47 6.11 -22.08
C ASP A 323 -14.54 4.59 -21.91
N GLN A 324 -14.63 3.85 -23.02
CA GLN A 324 -14.60 2.39 -22.98
C GLN A 324 -13.28 1.86 -22.41
N ARG A 325 -12.14 2.47 -22.80
CA ARG A 325 -10.84 2.15 -22.23
C ARG A 325 -10.79 2.44 -20.72
N ARG A 326 -11.40 3.55 -20.27
CA ARG A 326 -11.52 3.89 -18.84
C ARG A 326 -12.36 2.87 -18.09
N VAL A 327 -13.50 2.47 -18.65
CA VAL A 327 -14.37 1.43 -18.08
C VAL A 327 -13.62 0.09 -18.00
N ALA A 328 -12.94 -0.33 -19.05
CA ALA A 328 -12.14 -1.55 -19.09
C ALA A 328 -10.99 -1.53 -18.05
N LYS A 329 -10.36 -0.37 -17.83
CA LYS A 329 -9.38 -0.21 -16.74
C LYS A 329 -10.02 -0.52 -15.38
N ILE A 330 -11.24 -0.02 -15.12
CA ILE A 330 -11.95 -0.30 -13.87
C ILE A 330 -12.31 -1.78 -13.78
N ILE A 331 -12.75 -2.41 -14.88
CA ILE A 331 -13.09 -3.85 -14.92
C ILE A 331 -11.87 -4.69 -14.61
N ASN A 332 -10.74 -4.46 -15.26
CA ASN A 332 -9.47 -5.18 -15.04
C ASN A 332 -9.11 -5.24 -13.55
N PHE A 333 -9.10 -4.10 -12.87
CA PHE A 333 -8.78 -4.07 -11.45
C PHE A 333 -9.92 -4.64 -10.58
N SER A 334 -11.18 -4.33 -10.90
CA SER A 334 -12.33 -4.82 -10.13
C SER A 334 -12.42 -6.34 -10.10
N VAL A 335 -12.18 -6.98 -11.24
CA VAL A 335 -12.23 -8.44 -11.35
C VAL A 335 -11.12 -9.08 -10.52
N LEU A 336 -9.89 -8.59 -10.62
CA LEU A 336 -8.75 -9.09 -9.82
C LEU A 336 -9.00 -9.00 -8.30
N TYR A 337 -9.73 -7.97 -7.86
CA TYR A 337 -10.09 -7.79 -6.44
C TYR A 337 -11.40 -8.49 -6.05
N GLY A 338 -11.99 -9.30 -6.92
CA GLY A 338 -13.24 -9.99 -6.64
C GLY A 338 -14.43 -9.07 -6.41
N VAL A 339 -14.45 -7.91 -7.07
CA VAL A 339 -15.56 -6.95 -6.98
C VAL A 339 -16.75 -7.47 -7.75
N GLY A 340 -17.90 -7.66 -7.07
CA GLY A 340 -19.14 -8.11 -7.70
C GLY A 340 -19.83 -7.02 -8.52
N ALA A 341 -20.78 -7.44 -9.39
CA ALA A 341 -21.52 -6.60 -10.33
C ALA A 341 -22.22 -5.39 -9.67
N HIS A 342 -22.70 -5.52 -8.44
CA HIS A 342 -23.35 -4.41 -7.72
C HIS A 342 -22.39 -3.25 -7.44
N ASN A 343 -21.17 -3.53 -7.00
CA ASN A 343 -20.16 -2.49 -6.74
C ASN A 343 -19.59 -1.95 -8.05
N LEU A 344 -19.39 -2.81 -9.04
CA LEU A 344 -18.92 -2.38 -10.36
C LEU A 344 -19.92 -1.42 -11.00
N SER A 345 -21.23 -1.73 -11.00
CA SER A 345 -22.29 -0.89 -11.56
C SER A 345 -22.27 0.52 -10.96
N GLY A 346 -22.12 0.64 -9.63
CA GLY A 346 -22.00 1.93 -8.97
C GLY A 346 -20.73 2.71 -9.33
N THR A 347 -19.64 2.00 -9.64
CA THR A 347 -18.34 2.62 -9.97
C THR A 347 -18.29 3.15 -11.40
N ILE A 348 -18.88 2.42 -12.35
CA ILE A 348 -18.85 2.80 -13.78
C ILE A 348 -20.12 3.52 -14.25
N GLY A 349 -21.15 3.60 -13.40
CA GLY A 349 -22.38 4.34 -13.69
C GLY A 349 -23.35 3.63 -14.63
N VAL A 350 -23.33 2.27 -14.66
CA VAL A 350 -24.22 1.46 -15.52
C VAL A 350 -25.20 0.64 -14.69
N GLY A 351 -26.18 -0.01 -15.33
CA GLY A 351 -27.11 -0.91 -14.68
C GLY A 351 -26.44 -2.19 -14.14
N PHE A 352 -27.04 -2.79 -13.11
CA PHE A 352 -26.53 -4.04 -12.51
C PHE A 352 -26.34 -5.18 -13.53
N TYR A 353 -27.30 -5.39 -14.41
CA TYR A 353 -27.25 -6.45 -15.44
C TYR A 353 -26.15 -6.21 -16.48
N GLU A 354 -25.93 -4.94 -16.81
CA GLU A 354 -24.87 -4.54 -17.73
C GLU A 354 -23.49 -4.74 -17.10
N ALA A 355 -23.28 -4.32 -15.86
CA ALA A 355 -22.07 -4.60 -15.12
C ALA A 355 -21.80 -6.11 -14.97
N LYS A 356 -22.85 -6.90 -14.74
CA LYS A 356 -22.75 -8.36 -14.68
C LYS A 356 -22.28 -8.94 -16.01
N LYS A 357 -22.88 -8.48 -17.12
CA LYS A 357 -22.47 -8.88 -18.48
C LYS A 357 -21.00 -8.55 -18.74
N TYR A 358 -20.51 -7.37 -18.35
CA TYR A 358 -19.11 -7.02 -18.53
C TYR A 358 -18.14 -7.94 -17.77
N ILE A 359 -18.50 -8.36 -16.55
CA ILE A 359 -17.72 -9.36 -15.80
C ILE A 359 -17.75 -10.72 -16.50
N GLU A 360 -18.90 -11.15 -17.03
CA GLU A 360 -19.05 -12.41 -17.78
C GLU A 360 -18.20 -12.39 -19.05
N GLU A 361 -18.25 -11.30 -19.84
CA GLU A 361 -17.45 -11.16 -21.08
C GLU A 361 -15.95 -11.10 -20.79
N TYR A 362 -15.56 -10.42 -19.70
CA TYR A 362 -14.17 -10.44 -19.24
C TYR A 362 -13.68 -11.86 -18.96
N PHE A 363 -14.43 -12.67 -18.21
CA PHE A 363 -14.03 -14.04 -17.92
C PHE A 363 -14.15 -14.98 -19.11
N ASN A 364 -15.03 -14.69 -20.06
CA ASN A 364 -15.06 -15.42 -21.34
C ASN A 364 -13.78 -15.21 -22.15
N ALA A 365 -13.27 -13.96 -22.17
CA ALA A 365 -12.01 -13.62 -22.84
C ALA A 365 -10.78 -14.12 -22.06
N HIS A 366 -10.84 -14.12 -20.73
CA HIS A 366 -9.74 -14.44 -19.82
C HIS A 366 -10.09 -15.62 -18.89
N LYS A 367 -10.50 -16.74 -19.48
CA LYS A 367 -10.85 -17.96 -18.75
C LYS A 367 -9.75 -18.45 -17.81
N PRO A 368 -8.43 -18.37 -18.14
CA PRO A 368 -7.36 -18.77 -17.24
C PRO A 368 -7.34 -17.97 -15.93
N ILE A 369 -7.71 -16.69 -15.94
CA ILE A 369 -7.82 -15.86 -14.71
C ILE A 369 -8.94 -16.41 -13.81
N GLN A 370 -10.11 -16.72 -14.38
CA GLN A 370 -11.21 -17.33 -13.61
C GLN A 370 -10.79 -18.64 -12.97
N ASP A 371 -10.20 -19.53 -13.75
CA ASP A 371 -9.74 -20.84 -13.29
C ASP A 371 -8.67 -20.71 -12.19
N PHE A 372 -7.79 -19.74 -12.30
CA PHE A 372 -6.80 -19.42 -11.26
C PHE A 372 -7.48 -18.94 -9.96
N MET A 373 -8.46 -18.06 -10.06
CA MET A 373 -9.21 -17.57 -8.90
C MET A 373 -9.99 -18.70 -8.22
N ASP A 374 -10.63 -19.58 -8.99
CA ASP A 374 -11.39 -20.73 -8.48
C ASP A 374 -10.47 -21.75 -7.81
N LYS A 375 -9.33 -22.11 -8.43
CA LYS A 375 -8.28 -22.96 -7.83
C LYS A 375 -7.73 -22.38 -6.55
N THR A 376 -7.53 -21.06 -6.50
CA THR A 376 -7.07 -20.37 -5.29
C THR A 376 -8.07 -20.50 -4.15
N LEU A 377 -9.38 -20.36 -4.44
CA LEU A 377 -10.43 -20.56 -3.44
C LEU A 377 -10.55 -22.02 -3.00
N GLU A 378 -10.38 -22.98 -3.92
CA GLU A 378 -10.37 -24.40 -3.60
C GLU A 378 -9.19 -24.74 -2.67
N LYS A 379 -7.98 -24.26 -2.99
CA LYS A 379 -6.81 -24.39 -2.12
C LYS A 379 -7.06 -23.79 -0.74
N ALA A 380 -7.60 -22.55 -0.68
CA ALA A 380 -7.94 -21.90 0.58
C ALA A 380 -8.88 -22.73 1.47
N LYS A 381 -9.86 -23.43 0.87
CA LYS A 381 -10.81 -24.30 1.60
C LYS A 381 -10.19 -25.60 2.06
N ASN A 382 -9.36 -26.23 1.22
CA ASN A 382 -8.83 -27.58 1.46
C ASN A 382 -7.58 -27.54 2.34
N GLU A 383 -6.68 -26.56 2.12
CA GLU A 383 -5.39 -26.46 2.80
C GLU A 383 -5.42 -25.46 3.96
N GLY A 384 -6.43 -24.57 4.03
CA GLY A 384 -6.57 -23.56 5.08
C GLY A 384 -5.65 -22.36 4.90
N TYR A 385 -4.96 -22.23 3.76
CA TYR A 385 -4.13 -21.08 3.41
C TYR A 385 -4.06 -20.87 1.89
N VAL A 386 -3.59 -19.68 1.51
CA VAL A 386 -3.14 -19.34 0.15
C VAL A 386 -1.69 -18.86 0.20
N GLU A 387 -1.00 -18.89 -0.95
CA GLU A 387 0.41 -18.51 -0.99
C GLU A 387 0.78 -17.71 -2.24
N THR A 388 1.87 -16.95 -2.14
CA THR A 388 2.48 -16.23 -3.26
C THR A 388 3.23 -17.18 -4.19
N PHE A 389 3.69 -16.69 -5.34
CA PHE A 389 4.58 -17.41 -6.24
C PHE A 389 5.84 -17.93 -5.50
N PHE A 390 6.36 -17.16 -4.57
CA PHE A 390 7.54 -17.51 -3.78
C PHE A 390 7.25 -18.36 -2.54
N GLY A 391 5.97 -18.54 -2.18
CA GLY A 391 5.53 -19.40 -1.08
C GLY A 391 5.26 -18.69 0.25
N ARG A 392 5.16 -17.34 0.27
CA ARG A 392 4.64 -16.62 1.43
C ARG A 392 3.20 -17.01 1.65
N ARG A 393 2.80 -17.35 2.89
CA ARG A 393 1.48 -17.89 3.20
C ARG A 393 0.62 -16.91 3.96
N ARG A 394 -0.68 -16.99 3.67
CA ARG A 394 -1.73 -16.35 4.44
C ARG A 394 -2.76 -17.39 4.85
N PRO A 395 -3.01 -17.61 6.15
CA PRO A 395 -4.10 -18.47 6.64
C PRO A 395 -5.48 -17.93 6.24
N THR A 396 -6.44 -18.85 6.01
CA THR A 396 -7.81 -18.50 5.56
C THR A 396 -8.90 -19.11 6.47
N PRO A 397 -8.87 -18.86 7.80
CA PRO A 397 -9.78 -19.53 8.76
C PRO A 397 -11.25 -19.22 8.47
N ASP A 398 -11.55 -18.04 7.95
CA ASP A 398 -12.92 -17.56 7.73
C ASP A 398 -13.51 -17.97 6.36
N ILE A 399 -12.78 -18.74 5.55
CA ILE A 399 -13.17 -19.09 4.17
C ILE A 399 -14.49 -19.87 4.11
N ASN A 400 -14.79 -20.65 5.15
CA ASN A 400 -15.99 -21.46 5.31
C ASN A 400 -16.97 -20.88 6.34
N SER A 401 -16.84 -19.61 6.74
CA SER A 401 -17.71 -18.96 7.72
C SER A 401 -19.20 -19.08 7.32
N SER A 402 -20.07 -19.39 8.29
CA SER A 402 -21.52 -19.37 8.09
C SER A 402 -22.06 -17.96 7.83
N ASN A 403 -21.36 -16.92 8.34
CA ASN A 403 -21.70 -15.54 8.08
C ASN A 403 -21.29 -15.17 6.64
N TYR A 404 -22.28 -14.84 5.82
CA TYR A 404 -22.08 -14.49 4.41
C TYR A 404 -21.07 -13.37 4.20
N MET A 405 -21.16 -12.26 4.97
CA MET A 405 -20.27 -11.11 4.83
C MET A 405 -18.82 -11.46 5.15
N ILE A 406 -18.59 -12.21 6.23
CA ILE A 406 -17.25 -12.65 6.65
C ILE A 406 -16.68 -13.60 5.59
N ARG A 407 -17.48 -14.56 5.12
CA ARG A 407 -17.07 -15.50 4.08
C ARG A 407 -16.68 -14.82 2.77
N GLU A 408 -17.48 -13.85 2.30
CA GLU A 408 -17.17 -13.13 1.05
C GLU A 408 -15.94 -12.20 1.21
N MET A 409 -15.71 -11.64 2.39
CA MET A 409 -14.46 -10.92 2.69
C MET A 409 -13.25 -11.88 2.67
N ALA A 410 -13.38 -13.05 3.26
CA ALA A 410 -12.31 -14.05 3.28
C ALA A 410 -11.97 -14.55 1.87
N LYS A 411 -13.00 -14.79 1.01
CA LYS A 411 -12.79 -15.18 -0.39
C LYS A 411 -12.00 -14.12 -1.17
N ARG A 412 -12.41 -12.85 -1.11
CA ARG A 412 -11.68 -11.76 -1.76
C ARG A 412 -10.24 -11.65 -1.27
N ALA A 413 -10.05 -11.75 0.04
CA ALA A 413 -8.73 -11.72 0.63
C ALA A 413 -7.84 -12.89 0.19
N ALA A 414 -8.43 -14.09 0.01
CA ALA A 414 -7.71 -15.26 -0.50
C ALA A 414 -7.35 -15.11 -1.98
N GLN A 415 -8.26 -14.60 -2.82
CA GLN A 415 -8.01 -14.40 -4.26
C GLN A 415 -6.95 -13.32 -4.52
N ASN A 416 -6.93 -12.26 -3.71
CA ASN A 416 -5.95 -11.17 -3.86
C ASN A 416 -4.54 -11.54 -3.39
N MET A 417 -4.42 -12.43 -2.41
CA MET A 417 -3.13 -12.72 -1.76
C MET A 417 -2.05 -13.21 -2.72
N PRO A 418 -2.29 -14.16 -3.66
CA PRO A 418 -1.24 -14.62 -4.56
C PRO A 418 -0.64 -13.52 -5.41
N ILE A 419 -1.45 -12.57 -5.89
CA ILE A 419 -1.02 -11.47 -6.75
C ILE A 419 -0.32 -10.39 -5.92
N GLN A 420 -1.01 -9.81 -4.93
CA GLN A 420 -0.46 -8.74 -4.10
C GLN A 420 0.73 -9.17 -3.25
N GLY A 421 0.73 -10.42 -2.80
CA GLY A 421 1.86 -10.93 -2.04
C GLY A 421 3.08 -11.20 -2.92
N THR A 422 2.88 -11.68 -4.15
CA THR A 422 3.98 -11.82 -5.11
C THR A 422 4.58 -10.47 -5.49
N GLU A 423 3.73 -9.46 -5.69
CA GLU A 423 4.17 -8.07 -5.86
C GLU A 423 5.03 -7.60 -4.67
N ALA A 424 4.56 -7.82 -3.44
CA ALA A 424 5.29 -7.43 -2.23
C ALA A 424 6.66 -8.13 -2.12
N ASP A 425 6.73 -9.42 -2.45
CA ASP A 425 7.98 -10.18 -2.46
C ASP A 425 8.97 -9.62 -3.51
N LEU A 426 8.49 -9.27 -4.71
CA LEU A 426 9.30 -8.67 -5.77
C LEU A 426 9.76 -7.26 -5.42
N MET A 427 8.90 -6.44 -4.80
CA MET A 427 9.28 -5.12 -4.29
C MET A 427 10.40 -5.22 -3.25
N LYS A 428 10.29 -6.12 -2.29
CA LYS A 428 11.34 -6.35 -1.30
C LYS A 428 12.65 -6.82 -1.95
N ARG A 429 12.58 -7.73 -2.93
CA ARG A 429 13.76 -8.11 -3.73
C ARG A 429 14.40 -6.90 -4.40
N ALA A 430 13.61 -6.07 -5.07
CA ALA A 430 14.09 -4.85 -5.73
C ALA A 430 14.78 -3.91 -4.74
N MET A 431 14.15 -3.63 -3.59
CA MET A 431 14.70 -2.77 -2.55
C MET A 431 16.04 -3.28 -2.00
N LEU A 432 16.19 -4.59 -1.81
CA LEU A 432 17.45 -5.19 -1.36
C LEU A 432 18.58 -5.05 -2.39
N VAL A 433 18.27 -5.22 -3.68
CA VAL A 433 19.25 -5.04 -4.75
C VAL A 433 19.59 -3.57 -4.96
N VAL A 434 18.61 -2.68 -4.83
CA VAL A 434 18.78 -1.23 -4.89
C VAL A 434 19.68 -0.76 -3.73
N ASP A 435 19.45 -1.26 -2.50
CA ASP A 435 20.35 -0.95 -1.36
C ASP A 435 21.81 -1.28 -1.68
N LYS A 436 22.06 -2.47 -2.23
CA LYS A 436 23.43 -2.90 -2.61
C LYS A 436 24.05 -2.05 -3.72
N LYS A 437 23.29 -1.68 -4.75
CA LYS A 437 23.81 -1.01 -5.95
C LYS A 437 23.82 0.51 -5.88
N ILE A 438 23.08 1.08 -4.96
CA ILE A 438 22.93 2.55 -4.82
C ILE A 438 23.35 2.99 -3.42
N THR A 439 22.69 2.49 -2.37
CA THR A 439 22.90 3.01 -1.01
C THR A 439 24.26 2.60 -0.43
N GLN A 440 24.62 1.33 -0.52
CA GLN A 440 25.90 0.83 0.01
C GLN A 440 27.14 1.37 -0.71
N VAL A 441 26.98 1.84 -1.96
CA VAL A 441 28.07 2.43 -2.74
C VAL A 441 28.06 3.96 -2.73
N GLY A 442 27.18 4.59 -1.94
CA GLY A 442 27.13 6.03 -1.73
C GLY A 442 26.60 6.85 -2.91
N LEU A 443 25.84 6.25 -3.84
CA LEU A 443 25.24 6.98 -4.95
C LEU A 443 23.97 7.72 -4.57
N GLY A 444 23.27 7.28 -3.53
CA GLY A 444 22.01 7.87 -3.06
C GLY A 444 21.39 7.01 -1.96
N GLU A 445 20.26 7.44 -1.42
CA GLU A 445 19.57 6.79 -0.31
C GLU A 445 18.12 6.45 -0.69
N GLN A 446 17.68 5.23 -0.38
CA GLN A 446 16.27 4.90 -0.41
C GLN A 446 15.59 5.66 0.73
N ILE A 447 14.61 6.49 0.40
CA ILE A 447 13.90 7.30 1.41
C ILE A 447 12.44 6.90 1.58
N LEU A 448 11.83 6.28 0.56
CA LEU A 448 10.42 5.93 0.61
C LEU A 448 10.09 4.78 -0.36
N GLN A 449 9.16 3.93 0.04
CA GLN A 449 8.52 2.93 -0.81
C GLN A 449 7.00 3.12 -0.72
N ILE A 450 6.32 3.20 -1.87
CA ILE A 450 4.89 3.44 -1.93
C ILE A 450 4.30 2.48 -2.95
N HIS A 451 3.50 1.54 -2.50
CA HIS A 451 2.84 0.52 -3.32
C HIS A 451 3.84 -0.22 -4.24
N ASP A 452 3.94 0.18 -5.48
CA ASP A 452 4.77 -0.37 -6.54
C ASP A 452 5.93 0.56 -6.97
N SER A 453 6.23 1.60 -6.17
CA SER A 453 7.32 2.53 -6.44
C SER A 453 8.39 2.58 -5.37
N ILE A 454 9.63 2.90 -5.78
CA ILE A 454 10.79 3.18 -4.92
C ILE A 454 11.21 4.63 -5.18
N LEU A 455 11.44 5.39 -4.10
CA LEU A 455 11.93 6.77 -4.16
C LEU A 455 13.34 6.84 -3.56
N ILE A 456 14.26 7.39 -4.35
CA ILE A 456 15.66 7.61 -3.99
C ILE A 456 15.93 9.11 -3.91
N GLU A 457 16.70 9.53 -2.92
CA GLU A 457 17.34 10.84 -2.90
C GLU A 457 18.81 10.68 -3.27
N THR A 458 19.33 11.48 -4.21
CA THR A 458 20.68 11.34 -4.76
C THR A 458 21.29 12.70 -5.11
N PRO A 459 22.63 12.89 -5.00
CA PRO A 459 23.29 14.05 -5.58
C PRO A 459 22.93 14.25 -7.06
N GLU A 460 22.75 15.50 -7.47
CA GLU A 460 22.30 15.85 -8.84
C GLU A 460 23.19 15.22 -9.92
N GLU A 461 24.50 15.14 -9.69
CA GLU A 461 25.49 14.52 -10.59
C GLU A 461 25.30 13.01 -10.78
N ASN A 462 24.64 12.34 -9.83
CA ASN A 462 24.40 10.89 -9.88
C ASN A 462 22.98 10.53 -10.38
N ALA A 463 22.10 11.49 -10.58
CA ALA A 463 20.67 11.25 -10.82
C ALA A 463 20.41 10.35 -12.03
N ASP A 464 21.03 10.61 -13.17
CA ASP A 464 20.88 9.80 -14.39
C ASP A 464 21.37 8.37 -14.19
N LYS A 465 22.52 8.21 -13.52
CA LYS A 465 23.09 6.89 -13.21
C LYS A 465 22.19 6.11 -12.25
N VAL A 466 21.65 6.77 -11.23
CA VAL A 466 20.70 6.16 -10.27
C VAL A 466 19.42 5.78 -10.98
N ALA A 467 18.89 6.62 -11.85
CA ALA A 467 17.70 6.32 -12.66
C ALA A 467 17.88 5.08 -13.54
N GLU A 468 19.02 4.96 -14.22
CA GLU A 468 19.36 3.79 -15.04
C GLU A 468 19.50 2.52 -14.19
N ILE A 469 20.23 2.57 -13.06
CA ILE A 469 20.38 1.43 -12.15
C ILE A 469 19.03 0.99 -11.61
N LEU A 470 18.21 1.93 -11.14
CA LEU A 470 16.90 1.67 -10.55
C LEU A 470 15.97 1.00 -11.55
N LYS A 471 15.89 1.54 -12.79
CA LYS A 471 15.14 0.94 -13.88
C LYS A 471 15.60 -0.48 -14.18
N ASN A 472 16.90 -0.65 -14.38
CA ASN A 472 17.47 -1.96 -14.72
C ASN A 472 17.22 -3.00 -13.63
N VAL A 473 17.41 -2.64 -12.34
CA VAL A 473 17.15 -3.53 -11.21
C VAL A 473 15.70 -3.96 -11.18
N MET A 474 14.77 -3.01 -11.23
CA MET A 474 13.34 -3.31 -11.09
C MET A 474 12.80 -4.09 -12.30
N GLU A 475 13.18 -3.76 -13.54
CA GLU A 475 12.73 -4.48 -14.72
C GLU A 475 13.24 -5.93 -14.78
N ASN A 476 14.40 -6.22 -14.22
CA ASN A 476 15.06 -7.53 -14.27
C ASN A 476 15.06 -8.29 -12.95
N ILE A 477 14.22 -7.89 -11.97
CA ILE A 477 14.23 -8.47 -10.61
C ILE A 477 13.69 -9.90 -10.58
N ALA A 478 12.92 -10.31 -11.57
CA ALA A 478 12.26 -11.59 -11.66
C ALA A 478 12.46 -12.24 -13.04
N PRO A 479 13.71 -12.67 -13.37
CA PRO A 479 14.00 -13.32 -14.66
C PRO A 479 13.26 -14.66 -14.83
N GLU A 480 12.77 -15.24 -13.76
CA GLU A 480 11.95 -16.46 -13.74
C GLU A 480 10.51 -16.26 -14.26
N LEU A 481 10.04 -15.01 -14.37
CA LEU A 481 8.70 -14.73 -14.89
C LEU A 481 8.71 -14.61 -16.43
N PRO A 482 7.70 -15.19 -17.12
CA PRO A 482 7.62 -15.14 -18.58
C PRO A 482 7.29 -13.74 -19.14
N VAL A 483 6.76 -12.83 -18.31
CA VAL A 483 6.43 -11.46 -18.69
C VAL A 483 7.48 -10.49 -18.18
N LYS A 484 8.02 -9.65 -19.07
CA LYS A 484 8.92 -8.55 -18.68
C LYS A 484 8.18 -7.53 -17.82
N LEU A 485 8.77 -7.20 -16.68
CA LEU A 485 8.31 -6.08 -15.88
C LEU A 485 8.73 -4.77 -16.58
N LYS A 486 7.87 -3.77 -16.51
CA LYS A 486 8.12 -2.45 -17.11
C LYS A 486 8.06 -1.39 -16.02
N VAL A 487 9.03 -0.47 -16.04
CA VAL A 487 9.18 0.57 -15.04
C VAL A 487 9.22 1.94 -15.69
N GLU A 488 8.46 2.87 -15.14
CA GLU A 488 8.53 4.29 -15.48
C GLU A 488 9.42 4.99 -14.45
N VAL A 489 10.40 5.78 -14.93
CA VAL A 489 11.34 6.50 -14.08
C VAL A 489 11.16 7.99 -14.27
N SER A 490 11.12 8.72 -13.17
CA SER A 490 11.00 10.18 -13.13
C SER A 490 12.07 10.77 -12.22
N VAL A 491 12.56 11.96 -12.57
CA VAL A 491 13.57 12.71 -11.82
C VAL A 491 13.06 14.13 -11.59
N GLY A 492 13.20 14.64 -10.37
CA GLY A 492 12.68 15.96 -10.04
C GLY A 492 13.23 16.52 -8.71
N LYS A 493 12.97 17.81 -8.46
CA LYS A 493 13.36 18.47 -7.20
C LYS A 493 12.36 18.27 -6.07
N ASN A 494 11.16 17.87 -6.38
CA ASN A 494 10.12 17.58 -5.39
C ASN A 494 9.24 16.42 -5.87
N TRP A 495 8.48 15.85 -4.96
CA TRP A 495 7.66 14.66 -5.24
C TRP A 495 6.46 14.92 -6.19
N LEU A 496 6.03 16.17 -6.36
CA LEU A 496 4.94 16.50 -7.31
C LEU A 496 5.42 16.38 -8.77
N THR A 497 6.71 16.61 -9.03
CA THR A 497 7.29 16.61 -10.38
C THR A 497 7.77 15.23 -10.87
N LEU A 498 7.52 14.18 -10.06
CA LEU A 498 7.85 12.80 -10.36
C LEU A 498 6.73 12.06 -11.08
#